data_49435a6e3a2a62dae0da8bdd7a79fa86
#
_entry.id   49435a6e3a2a62dae0da8bdd7a79fa86
#
_cell.length_a   1.000
_cell.length_b   1.000
_cell.length_c   1.000
_cell.angle_alpha   90.00
_cell.angle_beta   90.00
_cell.angle_gamma   90.00
#
_symmetry.space_group_name_H-M   'P 1'
#
loop_
_entity.id
_entity.type
_entity.pdbx_description
1 polymer ?
#
loop_
_entity_poly.entity_id
_entity_poly.type
_entity_poly.pdbx_seq_one_letter_code
_entity_poly.pdbx_strand_id
1 'polypeptide(L)'
;MLWVKPSDPNKLKLLIAFSGAYLLSITALHLLPEVFIGDDRGAYFGAFVLVGFFIQVMLEYLSGGIEHGHAHTHKHSGLPIGLMIGLCLHAFLEGMPLGGVDAGHSHHGHEHSHGHGVEPLLLGIVLHKYPVAMVFLAMLLNSGLGKPKAFGLLAIFAAMAPLGTLLSGIEVVGQFQRESLAIVIGIFLHVSTTILFESSEGHRFNAYKMMAIAVGLGLSAASMLLTTH
;
A
#
# COMPACT_ATOMS: atom_id res chain seq x y z
N MET A 1 11.53 -21.33 0.59
CA MET A 1 10.70 -22.24 1.39
C MET A 1 9.33 -21.60 1.51
N LEU A 2 8.39 -21.93 0.62
CA LEU A 2 7.09 -21.27 0.50
C LEU A 2 6.08 -22.03 1.38
N TRP A 3 5.79 -21.49 2.56
CA TRP A 3 4.86 -22.06 3.53
C TRP A 3 3.39 -21.85 3.17
N VAL A 4 3.10 -21.05 2.17
CA VAL A 4 1.75 -20.87 1.64
C VAL A 4 1.76 -21.29 0.18
N LYS A 5 1.25 -22.46 -0.13
CA LYS A 5 0.89 -22.82 -1.50
C LYS A 5 -0.17 -21.80 -1.96
N PRO A 6 -0.04 -21.15 -3.13
CA PRO A 6 -1.06 -20.27 -3.68
C PRO A 6 -2.27 -21.05 -4.22
N SER A 7 -2.72 -22.06 -3.47
CA SER A 7 -3.66 -23.06 -3.96
C SER A 7 -5.09 -22.86 -3.45
N ASP A 8 -5.34 -21.83 -2.66
CA ASP A 8 -6.70 -21.51 -2.21
C ASP A 8 -7.04 -20.05 -2.53
N PRO A 9 -7.77 -19.80 -3.63
CA PRO A 9 -8.18 -18.44 -4.03
C PRO A 9 -8.97 -17.72 -2.94
N ASN A 10 -9.70 -18.46 -2.09
CA ASN A 10 -10.50 -17.86 -1.02
C ASN A 10 -9.62 -17.28 0.09
N LYS A 11 -8.55 -17.97 0.45
CA LYS A 11 -7.58 -17.46 1.46
C LYS A 11 -6.88 -16.19 0.98
N LEU A 12 -6.51 -16.16 -0.31
CA LEU A 12 -5.92 -14.96 -0.90
C LEU A 12 -6.91 -13.78 -0.88
N LYS A 13 -8.17 -14.00 -1.25
CA LYS A 13 -9.22 -12.97 -1.19
C LYS A 13 -9.46 -12.47 0.24
N LEU A 14 -9.43 -13.34 1.24
CA LEU A 14 -9.56 -12.93 2.65
C LEU A 14 -8.35 -12.10 3.10
N LEU A 15 -7.15 -12.49 2.70
CA LEU A 15 -5.92 -11.75 3.03
C LEU A 15 -5.93 -10.35 2.39
N ILE A 16 -6.36 -10.24 1.13
CA ILE A 16 -6.51 -8.97 0.42
C ILE A 16 -7.54 -8.09 1.14
N ALA A 17 -8.72 -8.64 1.49
CA ALA A 17 -9.76 -7.89 2.20
C ALA A 17 -9.29 -7.42 3.59
N PHE A 18 -8.57 -8.26 4.33
CA PHE A 18 -7.98 -7.91 5.61
C PHE A 18 -6.95 -6.77 5.47
N SER A 19 -6.02 -6.90 4.51
CA SER A 19 -4.98 -5.90 4.32
C SER A 19 -5.53 -4.56 3.82
N GLY A 20 -6.54 -4.56 2.94
CA GLY A 20 -7.22 -3.35 2.49
C GLY A 20 -7.97 -2.65 3.63
N ALA A 21 -8.62 -3.40 4.50
CA ALA A 21 -9.29 -2.86 5.67
C ALA A 21 -8.31 -2.26 6.69
N TYR A 22 -7.19 -2.96 6.94
CA TYR A 22 -6.11 -2.44 7.79
C TYR A 22 -5.54 -1.14 7.22
N LEU A 23 -5.27 -1.11 5.90
CA LEU A 23 -4.73 0.07 5.22
C LEU A 23 -5.72 1.25 5.27
N LEU A 24 -7.03 1.01 5.07
CA LEU A 24 -8.05 2.04 5.21
C LEU A 24 -8.08 2.63 6.62
N SER A 25 -8.03 1.76 7.63
CA SER A 25 -8.07 2.19 9.03
C SER A 25 -6.86 3.06 9.40
N ILE A 26 -5.65 2.63 9.01
CA ILE A 26 -4.43 3.40 9.29
C ILE A 26 -4.45 4.74 8.55
N THR A 27 -4.95 4.77 7.32
CA THR A 27 -5.09 6.00 6.54
C THR A 27 -6.04 6.98 7.22
N ALA A 28 -7.18 6.50 7.70
CA ALA A 28 -8.20 7.33 8.33
C ALA A 28 -7.82 7.78 9.75
N LEU A 29 -7.16 6.92 10.53
CA LEU A 29 -6.92 7.17 11.96
C LEU A 29 -5.54 7.77 12.25
N HIS A 30 -4.55 7.56 11.38
CA HIS A 30 -3.19 8.06 11.55
C HIS A 30 -2.83 9.11 10.50
N LEU A 31 -2.86 8.75 9.21
CA LEU A 31 -2.30 9.60 8.17
C LEU A 31 -3.13 10.86 7.90
N LEU A 32 -4.46 10.74 7.87
CA LEU A 32 -5.34 11.91 7.70
C LEU A 32 -5.18 12.92 8.85
N PRO A 33 -5.26 12.53 10.13
CA PRO A 33 -4.98 13.45 11.23
C PRO A 33 -3.60 14.10 11.15
N GLU A 34 -2.55 13.36 10.80
CA GLU A 34 -1.18 13.87 10.70
C GLU A 34 -1.05 14.99 9.66
N VAL A 35 -1.74 14.88 8.54
CA VAL A 35 -1.71 15.90 7.49
C VAL A 35 -2.60 17.11 7.81
N PHE A 36 -3.77 16.90 8.41
CA PHE A 36 -4.81 17.95 8.52
C PHE A 36 -4.85 18.65 9.88
N ILE A 37 -4.38 18.01 10.97
CA ILE A 37 -4.40 18.64 12.29
C ILE A 37 -3.25 19.65 12.42
N GLY A 38 -3.58 20.84 12.91
CA GLY A 38 -2.61 21.90 13.19
C GLY A 38 -2.17 22.73 11.97
N ASP A 39 -2.88 22.66 10.85
CA ASP A 39 -2.62 23.49 9.67
C ASP A 39 -3.92 24.01 9.05
N ASP A 40 -4.01 25.33 8.84
CA ASP A 40 -5.20 25.99 8.27
C ASP A 40 -5.33 25.77 6.75
N ARG A 41 -4.35 25.14 6.11
CA ARG A 41 -4.33 24.86 4.66
C ARG A 41 -5.05 23.56 4.27
N GLY A 42 -6.13 23.21 4.94
CA GLY A 42 -6.86 21.96 4.70
C GLY A 42 -7.24 21.73 3.24
N ALA A 43 -7.72 22.77 2.52
CA ALA A 43 -8.06 22.68 1.10
C ALA A 43 -6.81 22.40 0.21
N TYR A 44 -5.67 22.95 0.57
CA TYR A 44 -4.40 22.72 -0.13
C TYR A 44 -3.98 21.23 -0.03
N PHE A 45 -3.95 20.66 1.17
CA PHE A 45 -3.63 19.24 1.34
C PHE A 45 -4.71 18.32 0.76
N GLY A 46 -5.99 18.72 0.84
CA GLY A 46 -7.09 18.02 0.19
C GLY A 46 -6.90 17.90 -1.33
N ALA A 47 -6.35 18.93 -1.98
CA ALA A 47 -6.02 18.86 -3.40
C ALA A 47 -4.93 17.80 -3.68
N PHE A 48 -3.90 17.67 -2.84
CA PHE A 48 -2.88 16.61 -2.99
C PHE A 48 -3.46 15.22 -2.75
N VAL A 49 -4.40 15.05 -1.82
CA VAL A 49 -5.13 13.80 -1.64
C VAL A 49 -5.88 13.42 -2.93
N LEU A 50 -6.58 14.38 -3.55
CA LEU A 50 -7.26 14.13 -4.83
C LEU A 50 -6.29 13.81 -5.96
N VAL A 51 -5.14 14.48 -6.03
CA VAL A 51 -4.07 14.17 -6.99
C VAL A 51 -3.57 12.74 -6.79
N GLY A 52 -3.32 12.34 -5.55
CA GLY A 52 -2.89 10.97 -5.22
C GLY A 52 -3.93 9.92 -5.62
N PHE A 53 -5.21 10.19 -5.32
CA PHE A 53 -6.32 9.33 -5.73
C PHE A 53 -6.35 9.18 -7.26
N PHE A 54 -6.23 10.26 -8.00
CA PHE A 54 -6.22 10.24 -9.45
C PHE A 54 -4.98 9.53 -10.03
N ILE A 55 -3.79 9.77 -9.44
CA ILE A 55 -2.56 9.02 -9.80
C ILE A 55 -2.82 7.52 -9.68
N GLN A 56 -3.43 7.08 -8.57
CA GLN A 56 -3.71 5.66 -8.37
C GLN A 56 -4.69 5.10 -9.40
N VAL A 57 -5.74 5.84 -9.76
CA VAL A 57 -6.65 5.45 -10.86
C VAL A 57 -5.86 5.24 -12.17
N MET A 58 -4.91 6.13 -12.47
CA MET A 58 -4.07 6.01 -13.67
C MET A 58 -3.12 4.79 -13.58
N LEU A 59 -2.52 4.55 -12.41
CA LEU A 59 -1.65 3.40 -12.19
C LEU A 59 -2.41 2.09 -12.29
N GLU A 60 -3.63 2.03 -11.76
CA GLU A 60 -4.52 0.88 -11.88
C GLU A 60 -4.88 0.60 -13.34
N TYR A 61 -5.19 1.62 -14.13
CA TYR A 61 -5.40 1.48 -15.56
C TYR A 61 -4.18 0.86 -16.25
N LEU A 62 -2.96 1.25 -15.87
CA LEU A 62 -1.72 0.71 -16.43
C LEU A 62 -1.43 -0.71 -15.94
N SER A 63 -1.74 -1.01 -14.68
CA SER A 63 -1.49 -2.32 -14.05
C SER A 63 -2.59 -3.37 -14.33
N GLY A 64 -3.74 -2.95 -14.90
CA GLY A 64 -4.87 -3.84 -15.19
C GLY A 64 -5.51 -4.44 -13.94
N GLY A 65 -5.49 -3.73 -12.81
CA GLY A 65 -6.22 -4.12 -11.58
C GLY A 65 -5.61 -5.26 -10.77
N ILE A 66 -4.33 -5.59 -10.99
CA ILE A 66 -3.65 -6.70 -10.25
C ILE A 66 -3.61 -6.45 -8.74
N GLU A 67 -3.57 -5.20 -8.32
CA GLU A 67 -3.52 -4.79 -6.90
C GLU A 67 -4.76 -5.26 -6.12
N HIS A 68 -5.87 -5.53 -6.83
CA HIS A 68 -7.11 -6.04 -6.25
C HIS A 68 -7.31 -7.56 -6.42
N GLY A 69 -6.28 -8.25 -6.94
CA GLY A 69 -6.30 -9.71 -7.10
C GLY A 69 -6.99 -10.22 -8.37
N HIS A 70 -7.35 -9.35 -9.31
CA HIS A 70 -7.92 -9.70 -10.61
C HIS A 70 -6.83 -9.77 -11.69
N ALA A 71 -6.29 -10.96 -11.94
CA ALA A 71 -5.44 -11.19 -13.09
C ALA A 71 -6.33 -11.48 -14.32
N HIS A 72 -6.71 -10.47 -15.10
CA HIS A 72 -7.28 -10.71 -16.43
C HIS A 72 -6.17 -11.21 -17.34
N THR A 73 -6.05 -12.53 -17.45
CA THR A 73 -5.14 -13.18 -18.39
C THR A 73 -5.65 -13.01 -19.81
N HIS A 74 -5.43 -11.84 -20.41
CA HIS A 74 -5.42 -11.78 -21.87
C HIS A 74 -4.22 -12.60 -22.34
N LYS A 75 -4.47 -13.57 -23.22
CA LYS A 75 -3.46 -14.45 -23.85
C LYS A 75 -2.52 -13.65 -24.77
N HIS A 76 -1.87 -12.61 -24.25
CA HIS A 76 -0.76 -11.96 -24.93
C HIS A 76 0.52 -12.55 -24.39
N SER A 77 1.26 -13.23 -25.28
CA SER A 77 2.63 -13.69 -25.03
C SER A 77 3.55 -12.48 -24.79
N GLY A 78 3.75 -12.13 -23.53
CA GLY A 78 4.66 -11.06 -23.13
C GLY A 78 4.27 -10.41 -21.80
N LEU A 79 5.27 -9.90 -21.10
CA LEU A 79 5.06 -9.11 -19.89
C LEU A 79 4.42 -7.77 -20.29
N PRO A 80 3.26 -7.38 -19.77
CA PRO A 80 2.71 -6.06 -20.02
C PRO A 80 3.60 -5.01 -19.33
N ILE A 81 4.35 -4.26 -20.13
CA ILE A 81 5.28 -3.23 -19.61
C ILE A 81 4.53 -2.20 -18.74
N GLY A 82 3.31 -1.82 -19.15
CA GLY A 82 2.46 -0.92 -18.38
C GLY A 82 2.18 -1.41 -16.98
N LEU A 83 1.90 -2.71 -16.82
CA LEU A 83 1.72 -3.35 -15.53
C LEU A 83 2.97 -3.25 -14.64
N MET A 84 4.13 -3.55 -15.19
CA MET A 84 5.38 -3.45 -14.44
C MET A 84 5.65 -2.02 -13.99
N ILE A 85 5.44 -1.04 -14.87
CA ILE A 85 5.61 0.38 -14.55
C ILE A 85 4.59 0.80 -13.48
N GLY A 86 3.31 0.47 -13.64
CA GLY A 86 2.25 0.81 -12.69
C GLY A 86 2.56 0.30 -11.29
N LEU A 87 2.84 -1.01 -11.16
CA LEU A 87 3.17 -1.63 -9.87
C LEU A 87 4.46 -1.07 -9.24
N CYS A 88 5.50 -0.80 -10.05
CA CYS A 88 6.74 -0.22 -9.54
C CYS A 88 6.55 1.21 -9.05
N LEU A 89 5.82 2.06 -9.78
CA LEU A 89 5.52 3.42 -9.36
C LEU A 89 4.65 3.46 -8.11
N HIS A 90 3.59 2.63 -8.07
CA HIS A 90 2.76 2.47 -6.89
C HIS A 90 3.61 2.07 -5.66
N ALA A 91 4.42 1.03 -5.79
CA ALA A 91 5.29 0.57 -4.71
C ALA A 91 6.31 1.63 -4.26
N PHE A 92 6.83 2.42 -5.19
CA PHE A 92 7.74 3.51 -4.91
C PHE A 92 7.07 4.63 -4.10
N LEU A 93 5.89 5.08 -4.53
CA LEU A 93 5.13 6.14 -3.86
C LEU A 93 4.72 5.73 -2.44
N GLU A 94 4.30 4.47 -2.23
CA GLU A 94 3.98 3.95 -0.90
C GLU A 94 5.17 3.98 0.09
N GLY A 95 6.40 3.88 -0.42
CA GLY A 95 7.61 3.94 0.40
C GLY A 95 7.99 5.35 0.86
N MET A 96 7.56 6.39 0.14
CA MET A 96 7.99 7.76 0.42
C MET A 96 7.66 8.27 1.84
N PRO A 97 6.48 8.02 2.42
CA PRO A 97 6.17 8.49 3.76
C PRO A 97 7.07 7.91 4.86
N LEU A 98 7.64 6.72 4.63
CA LEU A 98 8.46 6.03 5.62
C LEU A 98 9.82 6.71 5.87
N GLY A 99 10.36 7.46 4.92
CA GLY A 99 11.68 8.10 5.04
C GLY A 99 11.66 9.47 5.71
N GLY A 100 10.50 10.12 5.76
CA GLY A 100 10.39 11.47 6.33
C GLY A 100 10.20 11.52 7.84
N VAL A 101 9.82 10.44 8.46
CA VAL A 101 9.50 10.40 9.90
C VAL A 101 10.76 10.51 10.78
N ASP A 102 11.91 10.08 10.27
CA ASP A 102 13.20 10.19 11.00
C ASP A 102 13.90 11.55 10.82
N ALA A 103 13.55 12.33 9.78
CA ALA A 103 14.24 13.58 9.46
C ALA A 103 13.78 14.80 10.30
N GLY A 104 12.64 14.71 10.99
CA GLY A 104 12.04 15.83 11.74
C GLY A 104 12.49 16.00 13.17
N HIS A 105 13.29 15.13 13.75
CA HIS A 105 13.62 15.15 15.19
C HIS A 105 15.10 15.17 15.56
N SER A 106 15.95 15.84 14.76
CA SER A 106 17.34 16.08 15.14
C SER A 106 17.58 17.50 15.67
N HIS A 107 16.84 17.97 16.69
CA HIS A 107 17.31 19.06 17.55
C HIS A 107 16.81 18.89 19.00
N HIS A 108 17.80 18.65 19.86
CA HIS A 108 17.81 18.71 21.32
C HIS A 108 17.23 17.53 22.12
N GLY A 109 18.16 16.72 22.57
CA GLY A 109 18.34 16.13 23.93
C GLY A 109 17.10 15.63 24.66
N HIS A 110 17.19 14.37 24.97
CA HIS A 110 16.45 13.54 25.91
C HIS A 110 15.51 12.49 25.33
N GLU A 111 16.05 11.25 25.40
CA GLU A 111 15.35 10.00 25.74
C GLU A 111 14.09 9.60 24.95
N HIS A 112 14.25 8.48 24.21
CA HIS A 112 13.20 7.50 23.86
C HIS A 112 11.89 8.05 23.26
N SER A 113 11.96 8.72 22.12
CA SER A 113 10.81 8.84 21.24
C SER A 113 10.90 7.71 20.19
N HIS A 114 10.35 6.55 20.53
CA HIS A 114 10.03 5.53 19.53
C HIS A 114 9.12 6.16 18.49
N GLY A 115 9.46 6.04 17.20
CA GLY A 115 8.65 6.55 16.08
C GLY A 115 7.30 5.85 15.97
N HIS A 116 6.36 6.22 16.82
CA HIS A 116 5.06 5.56 17.02
C HIS A 116 4.13 5.56 15.80
N GLY A 117 4.47 6.29 14.71
CA GLY A 117 3.67 6.33 13.48
C GLY A 117 4.18 5.45 12.35
N VAL A 118 5.48 5.12 12.33
CA VAL A 118 6.12 4.38 11.22
C VAL A 118 5.80 2.89 11.26
N GLU A 119 5.82 2.28 12.45
CA GLU A 119 5.61 0.83 12.59
C GLU A 119 4.24 0.35 12.10
N PRO A 120 3.12 0.99 12.47
CA PRO A 120 1.80 0.60 11.97
C PRO A 120 1.66 0.81 10.46
N LEU A 121 2.22 1.90 9.90
CA LEU A 121 2.21 2.17 8.48
C LEU A 121 3.04 1.14 7.71
N LEU A 122 4.26 0.85 8.17
CA LEU A 122 5.12 -0.17 7.59
C LEU A 122 4.43 -1.54 7.58
N LEU A 123 3.79 -1.91 8.69
CA LEU A 123 3.03 -3.14 8.79
C LEU A 123 1.89 -3.17 7.77
N GLY A 124 1.15 -2.07 7.60
CA GLY A 124 0.08 -1.95 6.60
C GLY A 124 0.58 -2.15 5.18
N ILE A 125 1.69 -1.50 4.83
CA ILE A 125 2.32 -1.63 3.53
C ILE A 125 2.78 -3.08 3.29
N VAL A 126 3.46 -3.71 4.25
CA VAL A 126 3.93 -5.09 4.13
C VAL A 126 2.77 -6.08 3.99
N LEU A 127 1.72 -5.93 4.80
CA LEU A 127 0.52 -6.78 4.74
C LEU A 127 -0.20 -6.66 3.40
N HIS A 128 -0.25 -5.45 2.82
CA HIS A 128 -0.85 -5.22 1.52
C HIS A 128 0.04 -5.74 0.38
N LYS A 129 1.34 -5.48 0.43
CA LYS A 129 2.30 -5.92 -0.62
C LYS A 129 2.43 -7.43 -0.74
N TYR A 130 2.27 -8.15 0.35
CA TYR A 130 2.45 -9.60 0.33
C TYR A 130 1.48 -10.31 -0.65
N PRO A 131 0.13 -10.11 -0.58
CA PRO A 131 -0.78 -10.71 -1.56
C PRO A 131 -0.54 -10.19 -2.99
N VAL A 132 -0.24 -8.91 -3.17
CA VAL A 132 0.09 -8.33 -4.49
C VAL A 132 1.32 -9.00 -5.09
N ALA A 133 2.39 -9.19 -4.32
CA ALA A 133 3.59 -9.88 -4.75
C ALA A 133 3.33 -11.35 -5.14
N MET A 134 2.43 -12.04 -4.42
CA MET A 134 2.04 -13.42 -4.77
C MET A 134 1.29 -13.49 -6.10
N VAL A 135 0.33 -12.58 -6.32
CA VAL A 135 -0.43 -12.51 -7.58
C VAL A 135 0.51 -12.16 -8.73
N PHE A 136 1.37 -11.17 -8.53
CA PHE A 136 2.36 -10.73 -9.52
C PHE A 136 3.32 -11.86 -9.89
N LEU A 137 3.90 -12.55 -8.92
CA LEU A 137 4.77 -13.70 -9.18
C LEU A 137 4.04 -14.81 -9.94
N ALA A 138 2.83 -15.16 -9.53
CA ALA A 138 2.03 -16.17 -10.22
C ALA A 138 1.79 -15.79 -11.68
N MET A 139 1.49 -14.52 -11.95
CA MET A 139 1.30 -14.02 -13.31
C MET A 139 2.59 -14.08 -14.13
N LEU A 140 3.75 -13.67 -13.55
CA LEU A 140 5.05 -13.75 -14.22
C LEU A 140 5.40 -15.20 -14.60
N LEU A 141 5.12 -16.16 -13.73
CA LEU A 141 5.38 -17.57 -14.01
C LEU A 141 4.41 -18.12 -15.06
N ASN A 142 3.16 -17.68 -15.06
CA ASN A 142 2.15 -18.11 -16.04
C ASN A 142 2.34 -17.45 -17.42
N SER A 143 3.06 -16.33 -17.52
CA SER A 143 3.39 -15.68 -18.79
C SER A 143 4.49 -16.39 -19.61
N GLY A 144 4.99 -17.52 -19.13
CA GLY A 144 6.06 -18.28 -19.79
C GLY A 144 7.48 -17.76 -19.51
N LEU A 145 7.63 -16.80 -18.61
CA LEU A 145 8.94 -16.33 -18.18
C LEU A 145 9.66 -17.41 -17.36
N GLY A 146 10.94 -17.63 -17.65
CA GLY A 146 11.77 -18.49 -16.84
C GLY A 146 11.86 -18.00 -15.39
N LYS A 147 11.92 -18.94 -14.43
CA LYS A 147 11.99 -18.62 -12.99
C LYS A 147 12.98 -17.51 -12.62
N PRO A 148 14.25 -17.51 -13.12
CA PRO A 148 15.21 -16.46 -12.76
C PRO A 148 14.74 -15.06 -13.16
N LYS A 149 14.12 -14.92 -14.35
CA LYS A 149 13.59 -13.63 -14.82
C LYS A 149 12.38 -13.18 -14.00
N ALA A 150 11.48 -14.11 -13.67
CA ALA A 150 10.31 -13.82 -12.84
C ALA A 150 10.72 -13.34 -11.43
N PHE A 151 11.68 -14.02 -10.80
CA PHE A 151 12.21 -13.58 -9.50
C PHE A 151 13.00 -12.27 -9.58
N GLY A 152 13.74 -12.02 -10.68
CA GLY A 152 14.42 -10.76 -10.91
C GLY A 152 13.45 -9.57 -11.00
N LEU A 153 12.33 -9.72 -11.72
CA LEU A 153 11.29 -8.69 -11.82
C LEU A 153 10.57 -8.47 -10.48
N LEU A 154 10.31 -9.56 -9.75
CA LEU A 154 9.75 -9.46 -8.40
C LEU A 154 10.71 -8.72 -7.45
N ALA A 155 12.01 -8.94 -7.55
CA ALA A 155 13.01 -8.24 -6.75
C ALA A 155 13.06 -6.73 -7.08
N ILE A 156 12.94 -6.37 -8.37
CA ILE A 156 12.82 -4.96 -8.79
C ILE A 156 11.58 -4.33 -8.15
N PHE A 157 10.41 -4.97 -8.26
CA PHE A 157 9.19 -4.50 -7.61
C PHE A 157 9.36 -4.34 -6.09
N ALA A 158 9.96 -5.32 -5.42
CA ALA A 158 10.19 -5.28 -3.98
C ALA A 158 11.14 -4.15 -3.54
N ALA A 159 12.12 -3.80 -4.40
CA ALA A 159 13.07 -2.73 -4.12
C ALA A 159 12.48 -1.32 -4.26
N MET A 160 11.33 -1.16 -4.90
CA MET A 160 10.75 0.17 -5.17
C MET A 160 10.35 0.92 -3.89
N ALA A 161 9.77 0.24 -2.89
CA ALA A 161 9.39 0.90 -1.64
C ALA A 161 10.62 1.35 -0.82
N PRO A 162 11.65 0.52 -0.60
CA PRO A 162 12.92 0.99 -0.01
C PRO A 162 13.55 2.16 -0.79
N LEU A 163 13.49 2.16 -2.12
CA LEU A 163 13.98 3.27 -2.92
C LEU A 163 13.17 4.55 -2.69
N GLY A 164 11.85 4.46 -2.57
CA GLY A 164 10.98 5.59 -2.21
C GLY A 164 11.34 6.16 -0.84
N THR A 165 11.54 5.28 0.14
CA THR A 165 11.98 5.66 1.50
C THR A 165 13.34 6.39 1.48
N LEU A 166 14.32 5.86 0.74
CA LEU A 166 15.64 6.48 0.63
C LEU A 166 15.58 7.85 -0.07
N LEU A 167 14.76 7.99 -1.11
CA LEU A 167 14.64 9.25 -1.84
C LEU A 167 13.97 10.34 -0.99
N SER A 168 12.96 9.99 -0.20
CA SER A 168 12.28 10.95 0.69
C SER A 168 13.16 11.43 1.85
N GLY A 169 14.21 10.68 2.21
CA GLY A 169 15.24 11.12 3.15
C GLY A 169 16.20 12.19 2.63
N ILE A 170 16.15 12.51 1.32
CA ILE A 170 16.95 13.61 0.75
C ILE A 170 16.33 14.95 1.15
N GLU A 171 17.13 15.88 1.68
CA GLU A 171 16.69 17.16 2.26
C GLU A 171 15.73 17.95 1.34
N VAL A 172 16.03 18.01 0.03
CA VAL A 172 15.18 18.70 -0.96
C VAL A 172 13.79 18.06 -1.09
N VAL A 173 13.71 16.73 -0.99
CA VAL A 173 12.43 15.99 -1.06
C VAL A 173 11.71 16.05 0.28
N GLY A 174 12.45 16.03 1.39
CA GLY A 174 11.93 16.12 2.74
C GLY A 174 11.15 17.41 3.03
N GLN A 175 11.43 18.50 2.30
CA GLN A 175 10.66 19.75 2.41
C GLN A 175 9.18 19.58 2.00
N PHE A 176 8.86 18.60 1.15
CA PHE A 176 7.50 18.30 0.66
C PHE A 176 6.91 17.06 1.31
N GLN A 177 7.33 16.74 2.53
CA GLN A 177 6.92 15.51 3.20
C GLN A 177 5.41 15.46 3.44
N ARG A 178 4.79 16.56 3.89
CA ARG A 178 3.31 16.59 4.12
C ARG A 178 2.53 16.48 2.82
N GLU A 179 3.00 17.11 1.73
CA GLU A 179 2.42 17.00 0.41
C GLU A 179 2.54 15.57 -0.12
N SER A 180 3.70 14.95 0.04
CA SER A 180 3.93 13.55 -0.33
C SER A 180 3.03 12.61 0.47
N LEU A 181 2.90 12.83 1.77
CA LEU A 181 2.00 12.07 2.63
C LEU A 181 0.53 12.23 2.20
N ALA A 182 0.10 13.46 1.85
CA ALA A 182 -1.24 13.72 1.34
C ALA A 182 -1.53 12.97 0.02
N ILE A 183 -0.54 12.91 -0.91
CA ILE A 183 -0.63 12.10 -2.13
C ILE A 183 -0.82 10.63 -1.78
N VAL A 184 -0.02 10.10 -0.86
CA VAL A 184 -0.08 8.69 -0.46
C VAL A 184 -1.40 8.34 0.24
N ILE A 185 -1.96 9.26 1.03
CA ILE A 185 -3.32 9.13 1.58
C ILE A 185 -4.33 8.91 0.44
N GLY A 186 -4.27 9.70 -0.62
CA GLY A 186 -5.14 9.54 -1.80
C GLY A 186 -4.98 8.17 -2.47
N ILE A 187 -3.75 7.70 -2.64
CA ILE A 187 -3.43 6.38 -3.17
C ILE A 187 -4.05 5.29 -2.28
N PHE A 188 -3.82 5.33 -0.97
CA PHE A 188 -4.34 4.33 -0.03
C PHE A 188 -5.85 4.32 0.07
N LEU A 189 -6.51 5.50 0.02
CA LEU A 189 -7.96 5.59 -0.03
C LEU A 189 -8.53 4.90 -1.27
N HIS A 190 -7.92 5.11 -2.43
CA HIS A 190 -8.35 4.43 -3.67
C HIS A 190 -8.18 2.92 -3.55
N VAL A 191 -6.96 2.45 -3.26
CA VAL A 191 -6.64 1.01 -3.19
C VAL A 191 -7.51 0.30 -2.16
N SER A 192 -7.61 0.84 -0.94
CA SER A 192 -8.38 0.20 0.13
C SER A 192 -9.88 0.15 -0.17
N THR A 193 -10.46 1.22 -0.72
CA THR A 193 -11.88 1.24 -1.08
C THR A 193 -12.17 0.30 -2.24
N THR A 194 -11.34 0.27 -3.27
CA THR A 194 -11.49 -0.66 -4.39
C THR A 194 -11.43 -2.10 -3.92
N ILE A 195 -10.45 -2.47 -3.09
CA ILE A 195 -10.36 -3.81 -2.49
C ILE A 195 -11.62 -4.19 -1.73
N LEU A 196 -12.16 -3.27 -0.91
CA LEU A 196 -13.31 -3.57 -0.07
C LEU A 196 -14.59 -3.71 -0.89
N PHE A 197 -14.80 -2.89 -1.93
CA PHE A 197 -16.02 -2.86 -2.72
C PHE A 197 -15.99 -3.85 -3.90
N GLU A 198 -14.90 -3.94 -4.64
CA GLU A 198 -14.79 -4.77 -5.83
C GLU A 198 -14.77 -6.27 -5.51
N SER A 199 -14.20 -6.65 -4.37
CA SER A 199 -14.23 -8.05 -3.93
C SER A 199 -15.62 -8.57 -3.58
N SER A 200 -16.68 -7.80 -3.87
CA SER A 200 -18.10 -8.12 -3.62
C SER A 200 -18.82 -8.71 -4.85
N GLU A 201 -18.11 -9.09 -5.91
CA GLU A 201 -18.73 -9.76 -7.06
C GLU A 201 -19.48 -11.03 -6.61
N GLY A 202 -20.82 -10.96 -6.66
CA GLY A 202 -21.71 -12.08 -6.38
C GLY A 202 -22.62 -11.93 -5.16
N HIS A 203 -23.10 -10.72 -4.80
CA HIS A 203 -24.23 -10.45 -3.87
C HIS A 203 -24.30 -11.22 -2.54
N ARG A 204 -23.27 -11.96 -2.16
CA ARG A 204 -23.17 -12.58 -0.84
C ARG A 204 -21.96 -12.04 -0.12
N PHE A 205 -22.17 -11.09 0.78
CA PHE A 205 -21.21 -10.79 1.84
C PHE A 205 -20.95 -12.10 2.60
N ASN A 206 -19.83 -12.75 2.29
CA ASN A 206 -19.42 -13.93 3.01
C ASN A 206 -19.01 -13.49 4.43
N ALA A 207 -19.58 -14.09 5.46
CA ALA A 207 -19.28 -13.80 6.85
C ALA A 207 -17.77 -13.83 7.15
N TYR A 208 -17.01 -14.70 6.51
CA TYR A 208 -15.56 -14.78 6.64
C TYR A 208 -14.85 -13.50 6.12
N LYS A 209 -15.35 -12.90 5.03
CA LYS A 209 -14.82 -11.64 4.51
C LYS A 209 -15.14 -10.49 5.46
N MET A 210 -16.37 -10.42 5.97
CA MET A 210 -16.74 -9.41 6.97
C MET A 210 -15.88 -9.54 8.24
N MET A 211 -15.60 -10.75 8.70
CA MET A 211 -14.68 -10.98 9.80
C MET A 211 -13.26 -10.52 9.48
N ALA A 212 -12.74 -10.82 8.29
CA ALA A 212 -11.41 -10.37 7.87
C ALA A 212 -11.30 -8.85 7.87
N ILE A 213 -12.32 -8.15 7.34
CA ILE A 213 -12.42 -6.69 7.36
C ILE A 213 -12.47 -6.16 8.80
N ALA A 214 -13.35 -6.71 9.64
CA ALA A 214 -13.49 -6.29 11.03
C ALA A 214 -12.19 -6.47 11.83
N VAL A 215 -11.48 -7.58 11.60
CA VAL A 215 -10.18 -7.84 12.23
C VAL A 215 -9.12 -6.86 11.73
N GLY A 216 -9.09 -6.54 10.42
CA GLY A 216 -8.16 -5.56 9.86
C GLY A 216 -8.36 -4.16 10.44
N LEU A 217 -9.61 -3.69 10.49
CA LEU A 217 -9.98 -2.41 11.11
C LEU A 217 -9.64 -2.40 12.61
N GLY A 218 -10.02 -3.45 13.33
CA GLY A 218 -9.82 -3.56 14.77
C GLY A 218 -8.35 -3.61 15.17
N LEU A 219 -7.52 -4.31 14.42
CA LEU A 219 -6.08 -4.41 14.68
C LEU A 219 -5.38 -3.05 14.51
N SER A 220 -5.72 -2.31 13.45
CA SER A 220 -5.18 -0.97 13.24
C SER A 220 -5.66 0.02 14.32
N ALA A 221 -6.95 -0.03 14.70
CA ALA A 221 -7.46 0.81 15.78
C ALA A 221 -6.83 0.46 17.14
N ALA A 222 -6.61 -0.82 17.42
CA ALA A 222 -5.93 -1.26 18.63
C ALA A 222 -4.46 -0.83 18.67
N SER A 223 -3.75 -0.85 17.54
CA SER A 223 -2.37 -0.33 17.47
C SER A 223 -2.31 1.15 17.85
N MET A 224 -3.29 1.95 17.44
CA MET A 224 -3.39 3.35 17.82
C MET A 224 -3.54 3.53 19.35
N LEU A 225 -4.43 2.75 19.98
CA LEU A 225 -4.65 2.85 21.41
C LEU A 225 -3.42 2.46 22.24
N LEU A 226 -2.59 1.54 21.72
CA LEU A 226 -1.37 1.09 22.39
C LEU A 226 -0.21 2.10 22.22
N THR A 227 -0.25 2.94 21.21
CA THR A 227 0.79 3.96 20.93
C THR A 227 0.48 5.33 21.56
N THR A 228 -0.74 5.56 22.04
CA THR A 228 -1.14 6.82 22.71
C THR A 228 -0.93 6.81 24.23
N HIS A 229 -0.39 5.73 24.78
CA HIS A 229 0.01 5.58 26.19
C HIS A 229 1.52 5.42 26.31
#